data_d67ee5b9d6076794aea5b02633cefb12
#
_entry.id   d67ee5b9d6076794aea5b02633cefb12
#
_cell.length_a   1.000
_cell.length_b   1.000
_cell.length_c   1.000
_cell.angle_alpha   90.00
_cell.angle_beta   90.00
_cell.angle_gamma   90.00
#
_symmetry.space_group_name_H-M   'P 1'
#
loop_
_entity.id
_entity.type
_entity.pdbx_description
1 polymer ?
#
loop_
_entity_poly.entity_id
_entity_poly.type
_entity_poly.pdbx_seq_one_letter_code
_entity_poly.pdbx_strand_id
1 'polypeptide(L)' 'MKIRVNGEERLFQSNKSISLNKTIQLLGYSSNTVVVEVNKLIINSAEWEDKFINSGDKLEIVSIVGGG' A
#
# COMPACT_ATOMS: atom_id res chain seq x y z
N MET A 1 13.02 4.42 -3.39
CA MET A 1 12.14 3.29 -3.74
C MET A 1 11.03 3.78 -4.66
N LYS A 2 10.82 3.11 -5.75
CA LYS A 2 9.81 3.47 -6.74
C LYS A 2 8.77 2.37 -6.82
N ILE A 3 7.50 2.73 -6.61
CA ILE A 3 6.38 1.79 -6.72
C ILE A 3 5.29 2.41 -7.57
N ARG A 4 4.31 1.60 -7.96
CA ARG A 4 3.11 2.09 -8.61
C ARG A 4 1.95 1.98 -7.65
N VAL A 5 1.13 3.03 -7.59
CA VAL A 5 -0.07 3.05 -6.77
C VAL A 5 -1.22 3.49 -7.65
N ASN A 6 -2.17 2.61 -7.87
CA ASN A 6 -3.33 2.88 -8.72
C ASN A 6 -2.92 3.39 -10.10
N GLY A 7 -1.88 2.78 -10.66
CA GLY A 7 -1.40 3.14 -11.99
C GLY A 7 -0.47 4.34 -12.03
N GLU A 8 -0.22 4.99 -10.93
CA GLU A 8 0.67 6.15 -10.88
C GLU A 8 1.98 5.80 -10.20
N GLU A 9 3.07 6.32 -10.74
CA GLU A 9 4.38 6.12 -10.15
C GLU A 9 4.54 6.99 -8.92
N ARG A 10 5.04 6.39 -7.83
CA ARG A 10 5.30 7.08 -6.59
C ARG A 10 6.72 6.80 -6.13
N LEU A 11 7.38 7.84 -5.67
CA LEU A 11 8.76 7.75 -5.19
C LEU A 11 8.80 7.98 -3.68
N PHE A 12 9.48 7.09 -2.99
CA PHE A 12 9.72 7.24 -1.57
C PHE A 12 11.21 7.39 -1.32
N GLN A 13 11.58 8.24 -0.38
CA GLN A 13 12.96 8.47 -0.03
C GLN A 13 13.47 7.40 0.93
N SER A 14 13.38 6.16 0.49
CA SER A 14 13.84 5.04 1.29
C SER A 14 14.63 4.11 0.39
N ASN A 15 15.80 3.69 0.86
CA ASN A 15 16.61 2.70 0.15
C ASN A 15 16.27 1.29 0.59
N LYS A 16 15.38 1.15 1.55
CA LYS A 16 14.99 -0.14 2.11
C LYS A 16 13.52 -0.37 1.91
N SER A 17 13.13 -1.64 1.88
CA SER A 17 11.72 -1.97 1.88
C SER A 17 11.06 -1.43 3.15
N ILE A 18 9.80 -1.06 3.04
CA ILE A 18 9.01 -0.58 4.18
C ILE A 18 7.75 -1.42 4.28
N SER A 19 7.19 -1.52 5.47
CA SER A 19 5.98 -2.31 5.65
C SER A 19 4.82 -1.72 4.85
N LEU A 20 3.89 -2.57 4.46
CA LEU A 20 2.68 -2.11 3.79
C LEU A 20 1.93 -1.13 4.67
N ASN A 21 1.86 -1.39 5.97
CA ASN A 21 1.22 -0.50 6.91
C ASN A 21 1.81 0.91 6.84
N LYS A 22 3.13 0.98 6.86
CA LYS A 22 3.83 2.28 6.76
C LYS A 22 3.59 2.93 5.40
N THR A 23 3.61 2.14 4.35
CA THR A 23 3.36 2.63 3.00
C THR A 23 1.99 3.28 2.89
N ILE A 24 0.97 2.63 3.43
CA ILE A 24 -0.40 3.15 3.40
C ILE A 24 -0.48 4.48 4.15
N GLN A 25 0.17 4.58 5.29
CA GLN A 25 0.21 5.82 6.06
C GLN A 25 0.90 6.95 5.29
N LEU A 26 2.03 6.64 4.67
CA LEU A 26 2.77 7.64 3.89
C LEU A 26 1.97 8.14 2.69
N LEU A 27 1.11 7.30 2.14
CA LEU A 27 0.25 7.68 1.02
C LEU A 27 -0.98 8.47 1.46
N GLY A 28 -1.19 8.62 2.76
CA GLY A 28 -2.29 9.41 3.29
C GLY A 28 -3.59 8.66 3.52
N TYR A 29 -3.56 7.33 3.46
CA TYR A 29 -4.75 6.53 3.70
C TYR A 29 -4.85 6.10 5.15
N SER A 30 -6.08 5.89 5.59
CA SER A 30 -6.36 5.29 6.91
C SER A 30 -6.56 3.79 6.73
N SER A 31 -5.94 3.01 7.59
CA SER A 31 -5.89 1.55 7.41
C SER A 31 -7.25 0.87 7.41
N ASN A 32 -8.24 1.43 8.10
CA ASN A 32 -9.56 0.82 8.20
C ASN A 32 -10.50 1.20 7.06
N THR A 33 -10.02 1.98 6.09
CA THR A 33 -10.88 2.53 5.06
C THR A 33 -10.56 2.03 3.67
N VAL A 34 -9.57 1.16 3.54
CA VAL A 34 -9.11 0.72 2.23
C VAL A 34 -8.85 -0.78 2.18
N VAL A 35 -8.99 -1.31 0.99
CA VAL A 35 -8.53 -2.67 0.65
C VAL A 35 -7.31 -2.49 -0.24
N VAL A 36 -6.29 -3.28 -0.01
CA VAL A 36 -5.02 -3.16 -0.73
C VAL A 36 -4.66 -4.46 -1.42
N GLU A 37 -4.31 -4.35 -2.70
CA GLU A 37 -3.68 -5.44 -3.44
C GLU A 37 -2.22 -5.09 -3.66
N VAL A 38 -1.36 -6.05 -3.49
CA VAL A 38 0.05 -5.92 -3.83
C VAL A 38 0.35 -6.96 -4.91
N ASN A 39 0.73 -6.49 -6.09
CA ASN A 39 1.01 -7.36 -7.23
C ASN A 39 -0.15 -8.32 -7.49
N LYS A 40 -1.37 -7.79 -7.46
CA LYS A 40 -2.63 -8.48 -7.74
C LYS A 40 -3.10 -9.44 -6.65
N LEU A 41 -2.45 -9.41 -5.48
CA LEU A 41 -2.89 -10.21 -4.34
C LEU A 41 -3.45 -9.30 -3.26
N ILE A 42 -4.65 -9.59 -2.81
CA ILE A 42 -5.25 -8.86 -1.70
C ILE A 42 -4.51 -9.23 -0.43
N ILE A 43 -4.05 -8.22 0.31
CA ILE A 43 -3.34 -8.42 1.56
C ILE A 43 -4.27 -8.05 2.70
N ASN A 44 -4.56 -9.01 3.56
CA ASN A 44 -5.38 -8.78 4.73
C ASN A 44 -4.71 -7.74 5.64
N SER A 45 -5.49 -6.83 6.18
CA SER A 45 -4.94 -5.75 7.01
C SER A 45 -4.17 -6.26 8.22
N ALA A 46 -4.52 -7.43 8.73
CA ALA A 46 -3.80 -8.05 9.84
C ALA A 46 -2.36 -8.39 9.49
N GLU A 47 -2.03 -8.47 8.21
CA GLU A 47 -0.69 -8.82 7.74
C GLU A 47 0.11 -7.61 7.26
N TRP A 48 -0.46 -6.41 7.30
CA TRP A 48 0.20 -5.24 6.74
C TRP A 48 1.51 -4.87 7.45
N GLU A 49 1.63 -5.16 8.72
CA GLU A 49 2.87 -4.88 9.44
C GLU A 49 4.01 -5.81 9.05
N ASP A 50 3.65 -7.01 8.60
CA ASP A 50 4.63 -8.02 8.24
C ASP A 50 4.86 -8.13 6.74
N LYS A 51 4.06 -7.44 5.94
CA LYS A 51 4.22 -7.41 4.49
C LYS A 51 5.06 -6.21 4.12
N PHE A 52 6.20 -6.45 3.49
CA PHE A 52 7.11 -5.39 3.09
C PHE A 52 6.98 -5.08 1.60
N ILE A 53 7.04 -3.79 1.29
CA ILE A 53 6.93 -3.29 -0.06
C ILE A 53 8.31 -2.99 -0.58
N ASN A 54 8.58 -3.42 -1.80
CA ASN A 54 9.87 -3.27 -2.43
C ASN A 54 9.74 -2.44 -3.71
N SER A 55 10.87 -1.93 -4.17
CA SER A 55 10.93 -1.20 -5.43
C SER A 55 10.35 -2.06 -6.55
N GLY A 56 9.50 -1.48 -7.37
CA GLY A 56 8.86 -2.19 -8.46
C GLY A 56 7.51 -2.79 -8.13
N ASP A 57 7.12 -2.80 -6.88
CA ASP A 57 5.81 -3.34 -6.50
C ASP A 57 4.67 -2.49 -7.05
N LYS A 58 3.56 -3.13 -7.34
CA LYS A 58 2.34 -2.49 -7.83
C LYS A 58 1.24 -2.65 -6.81
N LEU A 59 0.73 -1.52 -6.34
CA LEU A 59 -0.35 -1.48 -5.36
C LEU A 59 -1.62 -0.97 -5.99
N GLU A 60 -2.73 -1.62 -5.66
CA GLU A 60 -4.06 -1.12 -5.97
C GLU A 60 -4.75 -0.87 -4.63
N ILE A 61 -5.18 0.36 -4.43
CA ILE A 61 -5.81 0.76 -3.18
C ILE A 61 -7.21 1.24 -3.47
N VAL A 62 -8.19 0.57 -2.89
CA VAL A 62 -9.59 0.88 -3.11
C VAL A 62 -10.22 1.31 -1.81
N SER A 63 -10.86 2.47 -1.80
CA SER A 63 -11.58 2.95 -0.63
C SER A 63 -12.85 2.14 -0.44
N ILE A 64 -13.06 1.67 0.78
CA ILE A 64 -14.25 0.91 1.14
C ILE A 64 -15.13 1.67 2.10
N VAL A 65 -14.89 2.95 2.25
CA VAL A 65 -15.74 3.79 3.08
C VAL A 65 -17.06 3.93 2.34
N GLY A 66 -17.89 2.95 2.53
CA GLY A 66 -19.25 3.08 2.06
C GLY A 66 -19.91 4.16 2.89
N GLY A 67 -20.72 4.96 2.28
CA GLY A 67 -21.42 6.03 2.96
C GLY A 67 -22.26 5.53 4.15
N GLY A 68 -21.68 4.67 4.86
CA GLY A 68 -22.32 4.11 6.03
C GLY A 68 -22.08 4.98 7.22
#